data_6f536a64e3b5de59411f7ceb7760669b
#
_entry.id   6f536a64e3b5de59411f7ceb7760669b
#
_cell.length_a   1.000
_cell.length_b   1.000
_cell.length_c   1.000
_cell.angle_alpha   90.00
_cell.angle_beta   90.00
_cell.angle_gamma   90.00
#
_symmetry.space_group_name_H-M   'P 1'
#
loop_
_entity.id
_entity.type
_entity.pdbx_description
1 polymer ?
#
loop_
_entity_poly.entity_id
_entity_poly.type
_entity_poly.pdbx_seq_one_letter_code
_entity_poly.pdbx_strand_id
1 'polypeptide(L)'
;MVSLVKNDKKGFSVLGFVWFFVLLILLGNSLFSEGDTLYVGSNTVTLFGKYLCYALLAVSLDLIWGYLGILSLGHAAFFALGGYVMGMYLMRQIGTRGVYGNAELPDFMVFLNWHELPWYWYGVGHFPIALILIMLVPATLAFVFGFLAFKSRVGGVYLSIITQSLTFALALAFYRNETGFGGNNGLTDFKDILGFSITSNTTRDVLLICTAAALTIGYILCRIIVNSRLGRVVVAIRDSESRVRFIGYHVEYFKLFIFVFGAILAGIAGALYVPQVGIINPGEFNPINSIELVIWVAVGGRASLYGAIIGAILVNYSKTVFTGVFPDEWLYALGLLFVLVTLFLPKGVIGVIDIIKAKKADKGDGDKGTPVETKEAEHA
;
A
#
# COMPACT_ATOMS: atom_id res chain seq x y z
N MET A 1 17.91 -15.37 -6.81
CA MET A 1 17.90 -14.44 -5.67
C MET A 1 19.16 -13.56 -5.63
N VAL A 2 20.37 -14.11 -5.66
CA VAL A 2 21.64 -13.33 -5.62
C VAL A 2 21.75 -12.31 -6.77
N SER A 3 21.33 -12.62 -7.98
CA SER A 3 21.33 -11.70 -9.13
C SER A 3 20.34 -10.54 -8.97
N LEU A 4 19.18 -10.76 -8.35
CA LEU A 4 18.19 -9.71 -8.05
C LEU A 4 18.72 -8.71 -7.03
N VAL A 5 19.37 -9.19 -5.96
CA VAL A 5 20.00 -8.34 -4.94
C VAL A 5 21.13 -7.51 -5.53
N LYS A 6 21.95 -8.10 -6.43
CA LYS A 6 23.06 -7.41 -7.07
C LYS A 6 22.60 -6.27 -7.99
N ASN A 7 21.42 -6.43 -8.62
CA ASN A 7 20.83 -5.42 -9.51
C ASN A 7 19.99 -4.36 -8.79
N ASP A 8 19.62 -4.55 -7.50
CA ASP A 8 18.76 -3.63 -6.75
C ASP A 8 19.28 -3.39 -5.32
N LYS A 9 20.53 -3.02 -5.21
CA LYS A 9 21.18 -2.75 -3.90
C LYS A 9 20.42 -1.71 -3.07
N LYS A 10 19.87 -0.66 -3.71
CA LYS A 10 19.12 0.40 -3.03
C LYS A 10 17.83 -0.14 -2.39
N GLY A 11 17.06 -0.93 -3.13
CA GLY A 11 15.80 -1.50 -2.64
C GLY A 11 16.00 -2.48 -1.48
N PHE A 12 16.97 -3.37 -1.60
CA PHE A 12 17.30 -4.30 -0.52
C PHE A 12 17.89 -3.59 0.71
N SER A 13 18.60 -2.47 0.52
CA SER A 13 19.06 -1.62 1.63
C SER A 13 17.87 -1.00 2.39
N VAL A 14 16.85 -0.53 1.67
CA VAL A 14 15.63 0.03 2.29
C VAL A 14 14.87 -1.06 3.06
N LEU A 15 14.71 -2.26 2.50
CA LEU A 15 14.11 -3.38 3.22
C LEU A 15 14.93 -3.77 4.47
N GLY A 16 16.24 -3.80 4.35
CA GLY A 16 17.12 -4.04 5.51
C GLY A 16 16.95 -3.00 6.60
N PHE A 17 16.76 -1.72 6.23
CA PHE A 17 16.47 -0.64 7.16
C PHE A 17 15.09 -0.81 7.82
N VAL A 18 14.06 -1.19 7.05
CA VAL A 18 12.73 -1.50 7.60
C VAL A 18 12.82 -2.63 8.62
N TRP A 19 13.52 -3.73 8.31
CA TRP A 19 13.69 -4.85 9.23
C TRP A 19 14.53 -4.48 10.46
N PHE A 20 15.52 -3.61 10.31
CA PHE A 20 16.27 -3.07 11.44
C PHE A 20 15.35 -2.30 12.41
N PHE A 21 14.46 -1.43 11.88
CA PHE A 21 13.49 -0.72 12.71
C PHE A 21 12.46 -1.66 13.35
N VAL A 22 11.98 -2.66 12.62
CA VAL A 22 11.11 -3.70 13.18
C VAL A 22 11.78 -4.39 14.38
N LEU A 23 13.03 -4.83 14.22
CA LEU A 23 13.78 -5.46 15.30
C LEU A 23 13.98 -4.51 16.49
N LEU A 24 14.31 -3.25 16.23
CA LEU A 24 14.50 -2.24 17.28
C LEU A 24 13.22 -2.00 18.08
N ILE A 25 12.07 -1.91 17.40
CA ILE A 25 10.75 -1.75 18.03
C ILE A 25 10.40 -2.98 18.87
N LEU A 26 10.61 -4.19 18.33
CA LEU A 26 10.34 -5.44 19.04
C LEU A 26 11.22 -5.60 20.28
N LEU A 27 12.51 -5.28 20.18
CA LEU A 27 13.42 -5.31 21.33
C LEU A 27 13.03 -4.26 22.39
N GLY A 28 12.64 -3.06 21.94
CA GLY A 28 12.15 -2.00 22.83
C GLY A 28 10.87 -2.36 23.57
N ASN A 29 9.97 -3.12 22.92
CA ASN A 29 8.72 -3.56 23.53
C ASN A 29 8.89 -4.77 24.46
N SER A 30 9.82 -5.69 24.14
CA SER A 30 9.95 -6.97 24.86
C SER A 30 10.98 -6.96 25.99
N LEU A 31 12.06 -6.16 25.88
CA LEU A 31 13.16 -6.14 26.84
C LEU A 31 13.04 -5.06 27.92
N PHE A 32 12.31 -3.99 27.63
CA PHE A 32 12.18 -2.85 28.54
C PHE A 32 10.76 -2.77 29.12
N SER A 33 10.66 -2.29 30.37
CA SER A 33 9.39 -2.12 31.10
C SER A 33 8.87 -0.70 30.99
N GLU A 34 7.56 -0.51 31.26
CA GLU A 34 6.95 0.83 31.33
C GLU A 34 7.69 1.69 32.38
N GLY A 35 8.30 2.79 31.90
CA GLY A 35 9.14 3.70 32.71
C GLY A 35 10.60 3.77 32.28
N ASP A 36 11.10 2.81 31.52
CA ASP A 36 12.44 2.85 30.96
C ASP A 36 12.52 3.80 29.74
N THR A 37 13.65 4.48 29.58
CA THR A 37 13.86 5.45 28.47
C THR A 37 13.83 4.82 27.08
N LEU A 38 14.04 3.52 26.98
CA LEU A 38 14.06 2.75 25.71
C LEU A 38 12.79 1.91 25.51
N TYR A 39 11.81 2.02 26.39
CA TYR A 39 10.55 1.31 26.25
C TYR A 39 9.76 1.82 25.04
N VAL A 40 9.30 0.90 24.21
CA VAL A 40 8.45 1.17 23.07
C VAL A 40 7.05 0.64 23.37
N GLY A 41 6.11 1.54 23.59
CA GLY A 41 4.73 1.16 23.90
C GLY A 41 4.04 0.41 22.74
N SER A 42 3.12 -0.47 23.09
CA SER A 42 2.34 -1.28 22.13
C SER A 42 1.61 -0.46 21.06
N ASN A 43 1.27 0.79 21.35
CA ASN A 43 0.68 1.71 20.37
C ASN A 43 1.65 2.06 19.25
N THR A 44 2.96 2.17 19.55
CA THR A 44 3.99 2.43 18.54
C THR A 44 4.19 1.21 17.63
N VAL A 45 4.12 -0.01 18.22
CA VAL A 45 4.17 -1.26 17.45
C VAL A 45 3.03 -1.30 16.42
N THR A 46 1.80 -1.05 16.87
CA THR A 46 0.59 -1.00 16.03
C THR A 46 0.68 0.09 14.96
N LEU A 47 1.16 1.29 15.34
CA LEU A 47 1.30 2.42 14.43
C LEU A 47 2.32 2.14 13.32
N PHE A 48 3.45 1.55 13.68
CA PHE A 48 4.48 1.18 12.70
C PHE A 48 3.98 0.06 11.77
N GLY A 49 3.27 -0.92 12.30
CA GLY A 49 2.59 -1.96 11.50
C GLY A 49 1.61 -1.37 10.49
N LYS A 50 0.81 -0.37 10.90
CA LYS A 50 -0.06 0.40 10.01
C LYS A 50 0.72 1.06 8.87
N TYR A 51 1.88 1.67 9.15
CA TYR A 51 2.71 2.29 8.12
C TYR A 51 3.27 1.27 7.13
N LEU A 52 3.61 0.06 7.59
CA LEU A 52 4.07 -1.01 6.70
C LEU A 52 2.94 -1.54 5.80
N CYS A 53 1.68 -1.60 6.29
CA CYS A 53 0.52 -1.90 5.45
C CYS A 53 0.36 -0.85 4.35
N TYR A 54 0.48 0.43 4.68
CA TYR A 54 0.44 1.52 3.71
C TYR A 54 1.63 1.51 2.75
N ALA A 55 2.80 1.07 3.20
CA ALA A 55 3.96 0.88 2.33
C ALA A 55 3.73 -0.24 1.30
N LEU A 56 3.10 -1.35 1.69
CA LEU A 56 2.71 -2.42 0.75
C LEU A 56 1.67 -1.93 -0.26
N LEU A 57 0.69 -1.16 0.20
CA LEU A 57 -0.32 -0.52 -0.65
C LEU A 57 0.34 0.45 -1.65
N ALA A 58 1.31 1.24 -1.21
CA ALA A 58 2.05 2.18 -2.07
C ALA A 58 2.90 1.45 -3.13
N VAL A 59 3.56 0.35 -2.76
CA VAL A 59 4.29 -0.52 -3.72
C VAL A 59 3.35 -1.08 -4.78
N SER A 60 2.14 -1.49 -4.39
CA SER A 60 1.13 -2.00 -5.33
C SER A 60 0.65 -0.94 -6.32
N LEU A 61 0.47 0.31 -5.87
CA LEU A 61 0.12 1.41 -6.75
C LEU A 61 1.29 1.82 -7.64
N ASP A 62 2.54 1.86 -7.14
CA ASP A 62 3.70 2.23 -7.95
C ASP A 62 3.95 1.22 -9.08
N LEU A 63 3.63 -0.05 -8.88
CA LEU A 63 3.67 -1.04 -9.96
C LEU A 63 2.72 -0.66 -11.12
N ILE A 64 1.52 -0.15 -10.81
CA ILE A 64 0.52 0.25 -11.80
C ILE A 64 0.82 1.64 -12.36
N TRP A 65 1.04 2.60 -11.50
CA TRP A 65 1.24 3.99 -11.93
C TRP A 65 2.67 4.26 -12.41
N GLY A 66 3.66 3.79 -11.66
CA GLY A 66 5.06 4.02 -11.96
C GLY A 66 5.54 3.27 -13.21
N TYR A 67 5.27 1.96 -13.27
CA TYR A 67 5.79 1.10 -14.34
C TYR A 67 4.85 0.93 -15.52
N LEU A 68 3.54 0.82 -15.29
CA LEU A 68 2.55 0.68 -16.38
C LEU A 68 2.03 2.03 -16.89
N GLY A 69 2.16 3.10 -16.09
CA GLY A 69 1.73 4.44 -16.47
C GLY A 69 0.24 4.74 -16.27
N ILE A 70 -0.49 3.85 -15.60
CA ILE A 70 -1.91 4.00 -15.33
C ILE A 70 -2.12 4.58 -13.94
N LEU A 71 -2.71 5.77 -13.85
CA LEU A 71 -3.11 6.36 -12.59
C LEU A 71 -4.49 5.81 -12.19
N SER A 72 -4.52 4.98 -11.14
CA SER A 72 -5.76 4.48 -10.54
C SER A 72 -6.08 5.28 -9.28
N LEU A 73 -7.19 6.03 -9.30
CA LEU A 73 -7.74 6.72 -8.13
C LEU A 73 -8.76 5.86 -7.37
N GLY A 74 -8.85 4.57 -7.72
CA GLY A 74 -9.71 3.58 -7.07
C GLY A 74 -8.95 2.55 -6.25
N HIS A 75 -7.65 2.75 -6.00
CA HIS A 75 -6.80 1.70 -5.43
C HIS A 75 -7.15 1.42 -3.96
N ALA A 76 -7.64 2.42 -3.22
CA ALA A 76 -8.15 2.26 -1.86
C ALA A 76 -9.35 1.29 -1.79
N ALA A 77 -10.13 1.14 -2.88
CA ALA A 77 -11.23 0.17 -2.90
C ALA A 77 -10.73 -1.27 -2.74
N PHE A 78 -9.65 -1.65 -3.40
CA PHE A 78 -9.07 -2.98 -3.28
C PHE A 78 -8.51 -3.26 -1.88
N PHE A 79 -7.91 -2.25 -1.28
CA PHE A 79 -7.46 -2.28 0.11
C PHE A 79 -8.62 -2.49 1.07
N ALA A 80 -9.67 -1.67 0.95
CA ALA A 80 -10.85 -1.76 1.80
C ALA A 80 -11.55 -3.12 1.66
N LEU A 81 -11.71 -3.65 0.43
CA LEU A 81 -12.32 -4.96 0.22
C LEU A 81 -11.57 -6.08 0.93
N GLY A 82 -10.23 -6.13 0.82
CA GLY A 82 -9.43 -7.10 1.55
C GLY A 82 -9.55 -6.92 3.06
N GLY A 83 -9.60 -5.67 3.53
CA GLY A 83 -9.85 -5.32 4.92
C GLY A 83 -11.22 -5.79 5.42
N TYR A 84 -12.28 -5.62 4.64
CA TYR A 84 -13.61 -6.08 5.01
C TYR A 84 -13.73 -7.60 5.12
N VAL A 85 -13.07 -8.34 4.24
CA VAL A 85 -13.01 -9.82 4.35
C VAL A 85 -12.32 -10.24 5.66
N MET A 86 -11.17 -9.63 5.98
CA MET A 86 -10.49 -9.91 7.25
C MET A 86 -11.31 -9.44 8.45
N GLY A 87 -11.92 -8.25 8.39
CA GLY A 87 -12.78 -7.72 9.44
C GLY A 87 -13.95 -8.65 9.73
N MET A 88 -14.60 -9.19 8.68
CA MET A 88 -15.70 -10.14 8.88
C MET A 88 -15.21 -11.47 9.46
N TYR A 89 -14.02 -11.96 9.06
CA TYR A 89 -13.40 -13.10 9.71
C TYR A 89 -13.22 -12.85 11.22
N LEU A 90 -12.66 -11.71 11.60
CA LEU A 90 -12.45 -11.35 13.01
C LEU A 90 -13.76 -11.20 13.77
N MET A 91 -14.80 -10.60 13.17
CA MET A 91 -16.14 -10.51 13.76
C MET A 91 -16.72 -11.90 14.04
N ARG A 92 -16.51 -12.86 13.14
CA ARG A 92 -16.98 -14.24 13.31
C ARG A 92 -16.23 -14.99 14.43
N GLN A 93 -15.00 -14.58 14.78
CA GLN A 93 -14.24 -15.16 15.89
C GLN A 93 -14.74 -14.70 17.26
N ILE A 94 -15.56 -13.65 17.35
CA ILE A 94 -16.12 -13.14 18.61
C ILE A 94 -17.10 -14.19 19.20
N GLY A 95 -17.97 -14.76 18.36
CA GLY A 95 -18.97 -15.76 18.75
C GLY A 95 -19.85 -15.24 19.91
N THR A 96 -20.10 -16.11 20.89
CA THR A 96 -20.93 -15.79 22.07
C THR A 96 -20.34 -14.75 23.04
N ARG A 97 -19.10 -14.30 22.82
CA ARG A 97 -18.45 -13.27 23.65
C ARG A 97 -18.82 -11.84 23.26
N GLY A 98 -19.64 -11.67 22.23
CA GLY A 98 -20.22 -10.41 21.82
C GLY A 98 -21.27 -9.90 22.80
N VAL A 99 -21.71 -8.66 22.60
CA VAL A 99 -22.70 -7.98 23.45
C VAL A 99 -24.05 -8.72 23.42
N TYR A 100 -24.42 -9.26 22.26
CA TYR A 100 -25.70 -9.98 22.08
C TYR A 100 -25.60 -11.50 22.26
N GLY A 101 -24.39 -12.03 22.47
CA GLY A 101 -24.17 -13.45 22.75
C GLY A 101 -24.57 -14.43 21.64
N ASN A 102 -24.70 -13.97 20.39
CA ASN A 102 -25.07 -14.79 19.25
C ASN A 102 -23.82 -15.48 18.67
N ALA A 103 -23.88 -16.84 18.54
CA ALA A 103 -22.78 -17.61 17.99
C ALA A 103 -22.67 -17.53 16.45
N GLU A 104 -23.78 -17.26 15.76
CA GLU A 104 -23.86 -17.32 14.30
C GLU A 104 -23.78 -15.94 13.63
N LEU A 105 -24.36 -14.93 14.27
CA LEU A 105 -24.43 -13.57 13.74
C LEU A 105 -23.48 -12.63 14.49
N PRO A 106 -22.69 -11.82 13.78
CA PRO A 106 -21.95 -10.71 14.39
C PRO A 106 -22.87 -9.71 15.08
N ASP A 107 -22.39 -9.07 16.14
CA ASP A 107 -23.17 -8.14 16.97
C ASP A 107 -23.83 -7.02 16.17
N PHE A 108 -23.14 -6.44 15.17
CA PHE A 108 -23.71 -5.39 14.33
C PHE A 108 -24.91 -5.88 13.49
N MET A 109 -24.92 -7.13 13.07
CA MET A 109 -26.05 -7.72 12.34
C MET A 109 -27.24 -7.96 13.26
N VAL A 110 -27.01 -8.45 14.49
CA VAL A 110 -28.06 -8.59 15.51
C VAL A 110 -28.67 -7.23 15.84
N PHE A 111 -27.85 -6.21 16.01
CA PHE A 111 -28.29 -4.82 16.23
C PHE A 111 -29.17 -4.30 15.10
N LEU A 112 -28.86 -4.66 13.86
CA LEU A 112 -29.61 -4.27 12.66
C LEU A 112 -30.80 -5.21 12.36
N ASN A 113 -31.19 -6.09 13.31
CA ASN A 113 -32.28 -7.06 13.17
C ASN A 113 -32.12 -8.06 12.00
N TRP A 114 -30.90 -8.44 11.67
CA TRP A 114 -30.66 -9.55 10.76
C TRP A 114 -30.98 -10.87 11.46
N HIS A 115 -31.68 -11.77 10.77
CA HIS A 115 -32.05 -13.07 11.30
C HIS A 115 -31.15 -14.19 10.81
N GLU A 116 -30.52 -14.01 9.65
CA GLU A 116 -29.65 -14.99 9.03
C GLU A 116 -28.40 -14.34 8.47
N LEU A 117 -27.30 -15.11 8.41
CA LEU A 117 -26.07 -14.65 7.79
C LEU A 117 -26.26 -14.62 6.27
N PRO A 118 -25.94 -13.51 5.57
CA PRO A 118 -25.98 -13.46 4.12
C PRO A 118 -25.05 -14.48 3.48
N TRP A 119 -25.46 -15.06 2.36
CA TRP A 119 -24.75 -16.14 1.66
C TRP A 119 -23.30 -15.79 1.30
N TYR A 120 -23.01 -14.52 1.00
CA TYR A 120 -21.67 -14.03 0.64
C TYR A 120 -20.70 -14.00 1.84
N TRP A 121 -21.19 -14.19 3.06
CA TRP A 121 -20.38 -14.34 4.26
C TRP A 121 -20.21 -15.79 4.71
N TYR A 122 -20.82 -16.74 4.00
CA TYR A 122 -20.63 -18.16 4.33
C TYR A 122 -19.16 -18.56 4.14
N GLY A 123 -18.65 -19.35 5.08
CA GLY A 123 -17.27 -19.84 5.07
C GLY A 123 -16.21 -18.85 5.56
N VAL A 124 -16.47 -17.54 5.64
CA VAL A 124 -15.48 -16.54 6.11
C VAL A 124 -15.04 -16.81 7.56
N GLY A 125 -15.80 -17.54 8.35
CA GLY A 125 -15.39 -17.96 9.71
C GLY A 125 -14.15 -18.86 9.74
N HIS A 126 -13.76 -19.47 8.63
CA HIS A 126 -12.55 -20.29 8.51
C HIS A 126 -11.39 -19.50 7.92
N PHE A 127 -10.27 -19.42 8.64
CA PHE A 127 -9.11 -18.59 8.21
C PHE A 127 -8.57 -18.92 6.81
N PRO A 128 -8.42 -20.19 6.37
CA PRO A 128 -7.95 -20.49 5.02
C PRO A 128 -8.89 -19.95 3.93
N ILE A 129 -10.22 -20.01 4.16
CA ILE A 129 -11.22 -19.47 3.22
C ILE A 129 -11.13 -17.93 3.19
N ALA A 130 -11.04 -17.31 4.37
CA ALA A 130 -10.85 -15.86 4.46
C ALA A 130 -9.58 -15.42 3.71
N LEU A 131 -8.46 -16.15 3.84
CA LEU A 131 -7.21 -15.83 3.15
C LEU A 131 -7.36 -15.90 1.62
N ILE A 132 -8.08 -16.90 1.10
CA ILE A 132 -8.38 -17.01 -0.33
C ILE A 132 -9.26 -15.83 -0.78
N LEU A 133 -10.30 -15.49 -0.02
CA LEU A 133 -11.22 -14.40 -0.34
C LEU A 133 -10.56 -13.01 -0.26
N ILE A 134 -9.60 -12.80 0.65
CA ILE A 134 -8.79 -11.56 0.72
C ILE A 134 -8.08 -11.29 -0.61
N MET A 135 -7.64 -12.32 -1.31
CA MET A 135 -7.01 -12.18 -2.63
C MET A 135 -8.04 -12.18 -3.75
N LEU A 136 -9.05 -13.06 -3.68
CA LEU A 136 -9.99 -13.30 -4.76
C LEU A 136 -10.98 -12.14 -4.95
N VAL A 137 -11.50 -11.54 -3.87
CA VAL A 137 -12.51 -10.47 -3.96
C VAL A 137 -11.95 -9.23 -4.64
N PRO A 138 -10.80 -8.64 -4.20
CA PRO A 138 -10.19 -7.53 -4.91
C PRO A 138 -9.75 -7.90 -6.34
N ALA A 139 -9.24 -9.13 -6.54
CA ALA A 139 -8.82 -9.61 -7.85
C ALA A 139 -10.00 -9.69 -8.83
N THR A 140 -11.14 -10.22 -8.39
CA THR A 140 -12.35 -10.35 -9.23
C THR A 140 -12.88 -8.98 -9.62
N LEU A 141 -12.98 -8.05 -8.67
CA LEU A 141 -13.39 -6.68 -8.98
C LEU A 141 -12.42 -6.02 -9.97
N ALA A 142 -11.12 -6.14 -9.72
CA ALA A 142 -10.10 -5.58 -10.61
C ALA A 142 -10.12 -6.25 -11.99
N PHE A 143 -10.37 -7.55 -12.07
CA PHE A 143 -10.47 -8.28 -13.32
C PHE A 143 -11.68 -7.82 -14.14
N VAL A 144 -12.88 -7.81 -13.54
CA VAL A 144 -14.11 -7.42 -14.23
C VAL A 144 -14.03 -5.97 -14.70
N PHE A 145 -13.67 -5.07 -13.78
CA PHE A 145 -13.55 -3.64 -14.10
C PHE A 145 -12.43 -3.39 -15.12
N GLY A 146 -11.24 -3.94 -14.89
CA GLY A 146 -10.08 -3.75 -15.76
C GLY A 146 -10.30 -4.37 -17.15
N PHE A 147 -10.92 -5.55 -17.23
CA PHE A 147 -11.25 -6.17 -18.52
C PHE A 147 -12.17 -5.27 -19.37
N LEU A 148 -13.24 -4.75 -18.76
CA LEU A 148 -14.17 -3.85 -19.46
C LEU A 148 -13.47 -2.54 -19.88
N ALA A 149 -12.73 -1.91 -18.96
CA ALA A 149 -12.06 -0.64 -19.21
C ALA A 149 -10.96 -0.76 -20.29
N PHE A 150 -10.08 -1.77 -20.19
CA PHE A 150 -8.96 -1.91 -21.12
C PHE A 150 -9.39 -2.43 -22.50
N LYS A 151 -10.42 -3.30 -22.57
CA LYS A 151 -11.00 -3.77 -23.81
C LYS A 151 -11.69 -2.62 -24.56
N SER A 152 -12.35 -1.71 -23.84
CA SER A 152 -12.94 -0.49 -24.39
C SER A 152 -11.91 0.61 -24.69
N ARG A 153 -10.62 0.32 -24.52
CA ARG A 153 -9.51 1.25 -24.78
C ARG A 153 -9.60 2.55 -23.97
N VAL A 154 -10.26 2.50 -22.80
CA VAL A 154 -10.28 3.63 -21.88
C VAL A 154 -8.88 3.80 -21.29
N GLY A 155 -8.33 5.00 -21.33
CA GLY A 155 -7.00 5.30 -20.82
C GLY A 155 -6.83 6.75 -20.36
N GLY A 156 -5.65 7.07 -19.84
CA GLY A 156 -5.32 8.40 -19.36
C GLY A 156 -6.24 8.87 -18.23
N VAL A 157 -6.62 10.12 -18.27
CA VAL A 157 -7.45 10.78 -17.22
C VAL A 157 -8.83 10.13 -17.08
N TYR A 158 -9.43 9.65 -18.16
CA TYR A 158 -10.75 9.00 -18.11
C TYR A 158 -10.74 7.76 -17.22
N LEU A 159 -9.67 6.96 -17.30
CA LEU A 159 -9.56 5.77 -16.45
C LEU A 159 -9.44 6.15 -14.97
N SER A 160 -8.70 7.22 -14.64
CA SER A 160 -8.60 7.72 -13.28
C SER A 160 -9.94 8.17 -12.72
N ILE A 161 -10.74 8.89 -13.53
CA ILE A 161 -12.09 9.34 -13.14
C ILE A 161 -13.04 8.16 -12.91
N ILE A 162 -13.01 7.16 -13.82
CA ILE A 162 -13.90 6.00 -13.71
C ILE A 162 -13.50 5.13 -12.49
N THR A 163 -12.19 4.95 -12.21
CA THR A 163 -11.74 4.24 -11.01
C THR A 163 -12.14 4.97 -9.72
N GLN A 164 -12.11 6.30 -9.72
CA GLN A 164 -12.59 7.11 -8.60
C GLN A 164 -14.10 6.98 -8.40
N SER A 165 -14.88 6.99 -9.49
CA SER A 165 -16.33 6.78 -9.45
C SER A 165 -16.70 5.40 -8.91
N LEU A 166 -15.94 4.36 -9.30
CA LEU A 166 -16.09 3.00 -8.75
C LEU A 166 -15.90 2.99 -7.23
N THR A 167 -14.85 3.65 -6.75
CA THR A 167 -14.55 3.73 -5.32
C THR A 167 -15.68 4.42 -4.55
N PHE A 168 -16.18 5.51 -5.09
CA PHE A 168 -17.30 6.25 -4.50
C PHE A 168 -18.59 5.43 -4.50
N ALA A 169 -18.88 4.71 -5.58
CA ALA A 169 -20.06 3.82 -5.65
C ALA A 169 -19.99 2.70 -4.61
N LEU A 170 -18.78 2.11 -4.41
CA LEU A 170 -18.56 1.12 -3.36
C LEU A 170 -18.71 1.73 -1.96
N ALA A 171 -18.18 2.93 -1.72
CA ALA A 171 -18.39 3.64 -0.46
C ALA A 171 -19.87 3.76 -0.13
N LEU A 172 -20.68 4.25 -1.09
CA LEU A 172 -22.12 4.37 -0.90
C LEU A 172 -22.81 3.02 -0.64
N ALA A 173 -22.39 1.94 -1.32
CA ALA A 173 -22.93 0.62 -1.09
C ALA A 173 -22.62 0.11 0.32
N PHE A 174 -21.39 0.33 0.82
CA PHE A 174 -20.97 -0.12 2.14
C PHE A 174 -21.51 0.76 3.28
N TYR A 175 -21.87 2.02 3.03
CA TYR A 175 -22.53 2.87 4.02
C TYR A 175 -23.98 2.42 4.33
N ARG A 176 -24.58 1.62 3.45
CA ARG A 176 -25.97 1.16 3.66
C ARG A 176 -26.02 0.02 4.66
N ASN A 177 -26.89 0.12 5.64
CA ASN A 177 -27.09 -0.90 6.67
C ASN A 177 -27.66 -2.22 6.10
N GLU A 178 -28.46 -2.11 5.04
CA GLU A 178 -29.12 -3.24 4.41
C GLU A 178 -28.16 -4.15 3.62
N THR A 179 -26.93 -3.72 3.41
CA THR A 179 -25.93 -4.51 2.66
C THR A 179 -25.14 -5.49 3.52
N GLY A 180 -25.30 -5.48 4.85
CA GLY A 180 -24.61 -6.43 5.73
C GLY A 180 -23.10 -6.19 5.89
N PHE A 181 -22.62 -4.96 5.65
CA PHE A 181 -21.21 -4.56 5.79
C PHE A 181 -20.95 -3.66 7.03
N GLY A 182 -21.90 -3.57 7.96
CA GLY A 182 -21.76 -2.78 9.18
C GLY A 182 -22.13 -1.30 9.04
N GLY A 183 -22.54 -0.84 7.85
CA GLY A 183 -22.98 0.53 7.61
C GLY A 183 -21.94 1.57 8.02
N ASN A 184 -22.40 2.72 8.54
CA ASN A 184 -21.54 3.84 8.90
C ASN A 184 -20.47 3.50 9.96
N ASN A 185 -20.79 2.61 10.90
CA ASN A 185 -19.87 2.20 11.98
C ASN A 185 -18.81 1.21 11.49
N GLY A 186 -19.08 0.50 10.39
CA GLY A 186 -18.20 -0.54 9.90
C GLY A 186 -18.12 -1.76 10.84
N LEU A 187 -16.98 -2.43 10.82
CA LEU A 187 -16.67 -3.59 11.65
C LEU A 187 -15.62 -3.21 12.68
N THR A 188 -15.93 -3.43 13.95
CA THR A 188 -15.11 -3.00 15.09
C THR A 188 -15.14 -4.03 16.22
N ASP A 189 -14.42 -3.76 17.31
CA ASP A 189 -14.42 -4.57 18.54
C ASP A 189 -13.90 -6.00 18.33
N PHE A 190 -12.92 -6.15 17.46
CA PHE A 190 -12.26 -7.44 17.22
C PHE A 190 -11.55 -7.93 18.47
N LYS A 191 -11.76 -9.19 18.84
CA LYS A 191 -11.20 -9.77 20.08
C LYS A 191 -10.02 -10.68 19.81
N ASP A 192 -10.16 -11.62 18.89
CA ASP A 192 -9.13 -12.63 18.62
C ASP A 192 -8.85 -12.83 17.14
N ILE A 193 -7.63 -13.25 16.87
CA ILE A 193 -7.18 -13.77 15.58
C ILE A 193 -6.56 -15.16 15.82
N LEU A 194 -7.05 -16.19 15.13
CA LEU A 194 -6.58 -17.59 15.28
C LEU A 194 -6.57 -18.08 16.75
N GLY A 195 -7.48 -17.58 17.58
CA GLY A 195 -7.55 -17.91 19.00
C GLY A 195 -6.62 -17.09 19.91
N PHE A 196 -5.82 -16.20 19.37
CA PHE A 196 -4.95 -15.29 20.13
C PHE A 196 -5.60 -13.92 20.27
N SER A 197 -5.58 -13.35 21.48
CA SER A 197 -6.12 -12.00 21.71
C SER A 197 -5.34 -10.93 20.94
N ILE A 198 -6.05 -10.11 20.16
CA ILE A 198 -5.45 -8.99 19.38
C ILE A 198 -4.83 -7.93 20.30
N THR A 199 -5.33 -7.82 21.54
CA THR A 199 -4.83 -6.84 22.50
C THR A 199 -3.51 -7.26 23.16
N SER A 200 -3.10 -8.52 23.03
CA SER A 200 -1.85 -9.01 23.62
C SER A 200 -0.62 -8.44 22.89
N ASN A 201 0.42 -8.09 23.64
CA ASN A 201 1.67 -7.56 23.09
C ASN A 201 2.29 -8.55 22.09
N THR A 202 2.32 -9.84 22.43
CA THR A 202 2.87 -10.88 21.56
C THR A 202 2.14 -10.96 20.21
N THR A 203 0.80 -10.82 20.20
CA THR A 203 0.03 -10.84 18.96
C THR A 203 0.33 -9.62 18.08
N ARG A 204 0.48 -8.44 18.70
CA ARG A 204 0.87 -7.20 17.99
C ARG A 204 2.26 -7.32 17.38
N ASP A 205 3.21 -7.90 18.11
CA ASP A 205 4.57 -8.15 17.62
C ASP A 205 4.56 -9.12 16.43
N VAL A 206 3.80 -10.21 16.51
CA VAL A 206 3.64 -11.17 15.41
C VAL A 206 2.97 -10.52 14.19
N LEU A 207 1.95 -9.69 14.39
CA LEU A 207 1.29 -8.95 13.31
C LEU A 207 2.27 -7.98 12.62
N LEU A 208 3.12 -7.30 13.37
CA LEU A 208 4.18 -6.44 12.82
C LEU A 208 5.15 -7.24 11.96
N ILE A 209 5.63 -8.39 12.45
CA ILE A 209 6.52 -9.29 11.69
C ILE A 209 5.84 -9.80 10.42
N CYS A 210 4.58 -10.25 10.51
CA CYS A 210 3.81 -10.70 9.35
C CYS A 210 3.65 -9.60 8.30
N THR A 211 3.43 -8.36 8.73
CA THR A 211 3.30 -7.22 7.82
C THR A 211 4.63 -6.87 7.14
N ALA A 212 5.74 -6.87 7.89
CA ALA A 212 7.08 -6.66 7.34
C ALA A 212 7.46 -7.77 6.34
N ALA A 213 7.10 -9.03 6.65
CA ALA A 213 7.30 -10.16 5.75
C ALA A 213 6.45 -10.02 4.47
N ALA A 214 5.16 -9.65 4.59
CA ALA A 214 4.27 -9.41 3.46
C ALA A 214 4.78 -8.27 2.56
N LEU A 215 5.25 -7.16 3.15
CA LEU A 215 5.88 -6.06 2.41
C LEU A 215 7.12 -6.54 1.65
N THR A 216 7.99 -7.33 2.30
CA THR A 216 9.19 -7.88 1.69
C THR A 216 8.86 -8.81 0.52
N ILE A 217 7.91 -9.73 0.73
CA ILE A 217 7.45 -10.65 -0.31
C ILE A 217 6.81 -9.88 -1.47
N GLY A 218 5.91 -8.94 -1.18
CA GLY A 218 5.26 -8.08 -2.17
C GLY A 218 6.27 -7.28 -2.99
N TYR A 219 7.28 -6.68 -2.33
CA TYR A 219 8.37 -5.99 -2.99
C TYR A 219 9.16 -6.91 -3.93
N ILE A 220 9.57 -8.09 -3.46
CA ILE A 220 10.32 -9.07 -4.26
C ILE A 220 9.51 -9.52 -5.48
N LEU A 221 8.22 -9.82 -5.30
CA LEU A 221 7.34 -10.21 -6.41
C LEU A 221 7.20 -9.09 -7.44
N CYS A 222 6.97 -7.84 -7.02
CA CYS A 222 6.95 -6.69 -7.91
C CYS A 222 8.29 -6.53 -8.65
N ARG A 223 9.40 -6.73 -7.96
CA ARG A 223 10.73 -6.62 -8.55
C ARG A 223 11.01 -7.72 -9.58
N ILE A 224 10.56 -8.94 -9.33
CA ILE A 224 10.63 -10.05 -10.29
C ILE A 224 9.83 -9.70 -11.55
N ILE A 225 8.60 -9.20 -11.39
CA ILE A 225 7.75 -8.79 -12.52
C ILE A 225 8.43 -7.70 -13.33
N VAL A 226 8.91 -6.63 -12.69
CA VAL A 226 9.53 -5.48 -13.35
C VAL A 226 10.80 -5.89 -14.12
N ASN A 227 11.61 -6.79 -13.56
CA ASN A 227 12.85 -7.25 -14.22
C ASN A 227 12.63 -8.34 -15.27
N SER A 228 11.43 -8.89 -15.38
CA SER A 228 11.08 -9.95 -16.34
C SER A 228 10.90 -9.43 -17.77
N ARG A 229 10.66 -10.33 -18.72
CA ARG A 229 10.25 -9.97 -20.09
C ARG A 229 8.92 -9.21 -20.09
N LEU A 230 7.99 -9.60 -19.20
CA LEU A 230 6.72 -8.94 -19.02
C LEU A 230 6.92 -7.48 -18.58
N GLY A 231 7.80 -7.23 -17.60
CA GLY A 231 8.10 -5.87 -17.11
C GLY A 231 8.64 -4.95 -18.21
N ARG A 232 9.49 -5.45 -19.09
CA ARG A 232 9.98 -4.68 -20.26
C ARG A 232 8.85 -4.27 -21.20
N VAL A 233 7.88 -5.16 -21.46
CA VAL A 233 6.70 -4.84 -22.26
C VAL A 233 5.81 -3.83 -21.55
N VAL A 234 5.62 -3.97 -20.24
CA VAL A 234 4.85 -3.04 -19.40
C VAL A 234 5.42 -1.62 -19.47
N VAL A 235 6.75 -1.48 -19.32
CA VAL A 235 7.43 -0.16 -19.46
C VAL A 235 7.29 0.39 -20.88
N ALA A 236 7.43 -0.45 -21.91
CA ALA A 236 7.23 -0.03 -23.30
C ALA A 236 5.78 0.45 -23.56
N ILE A 237 4.77 -0.17 -22.93
CA ILE A 237 3.36 0.27 -22.98
C ILE A 237 3.22 1.66 -22.35
N ARG A 238 3.84 1.90 -21.20
CA ARG A 238 3.86 3.21 -20.53
C ARG A 238 4.44 4.30 -21.43
N ASP A 239 5.55 4.00 -22.09
CA ASP A 239 6.29 4.97 -22.89
C ASP A 239 5.59 5.24 -24.24
N SER A 240 5.02 4.21 -24.89
CA SER A 240 4.25 4.37 -26.13
C SER A 240 3.36 3.15 -26.41
N GLU A 241 2.12 3.21 -25.89
CA GLU A 241 1.12 2.14 -26.08
C GLU A 241 0.85 1.83 -27.56
N SER A 242 0.72 2.88 -28.40
CA SER A 242 0.43 2.73 -29.83
C SER A 242 1.52 1.93 -30.57
N ARG A 243 2.79 2.19 -30.28
CA ARG A 243 3.89 1.45 -30.89
C ARG A 243 3.91 -0.01 -30.48
N VAL A 244 3.68 -0.32 -29.20
CA VAL A 244 3.64 -1.70 -28.70
C VAL A 244 2.49 -2.46 -29.34
N ARG A 245 1.35 -1.82 -29.52
CA ARG A 245 0.18 -2.39 -30.20
C ARG A 245 0.45 -2.63 -31.69
N PHE A 246 1.16 -1.71 -32.35
CA PHE A 246 1.54 -1.83 -33.75
C PHE A 246 2.47 -3.02 -34.02
N ILE A 247 3.34 -3.38 -33.08
CA ILE A 247 4.24 -4.54 -33.15
C ILE A 247 3.47 -5.87 -32.94
N GLY A 248 2.16 -5.82 -32.62
CA GLY A 248 1.30 -7.00 -32.48
C GLY A 248 1.05 -7.48 -31.04
N TYR A 249 1.47 -6.73 -30.01
CA TYR A 249 1.16 -7.09 -28.65
C TYR A 249 -0.28 -6.73 -28.25
N HIS A 250 -0.96 -7.64 -27.56
CA HIS A 250 -2.26 -7.40 -26.96
C HIS A 250 -2.10 -6.65 -25.63
N VAL A 251 -1.99 -5.33 -25.70
CA VAL A 251 -1.68 -4.44 -24.58
C VAL A 251 -2.67 -4.58 -23.42
N GLU A 252 -3.95 -4.82 -23.72
CA GLU A 252 -5.03 -4.98 -22.77
C GLU A 252 -4.78 -6.09 -21.74
N TYR A 253 -4.21 -7.22 -22.16
CA TYR A 253 -3.91 -8.33 -21.23
C TYR A 253 -2.75 -8.03 -20.29
N PHE A 254 -1.73 -7.30 -20.76
CA PHE A 254 -0.63 -6.85 -19.91
C PHE A 254 -1.09 -5.85 -18.86
N LYS A 255 -1.93 -4.90 -19.27
CA LYS A 255 -2.56 -3.94 -18.35
C LYS A 255 -3.42 -4.64 -17.31
N LEU A 256 -4.27 -5.58 -17.76
CA LEU A 256 -5.15 -6.34 -16.89
C LEU A 256 -4.36 -7.15 -15.86
N PHE A 257 -3.31 -7.85 -16.28
CA PHE A 257 -2.49 -8.64 -15.36
C PHE A 257 -1.87 -7.78 -14.25
N ILE A 258 -1.22 -6.67 -14.62
CA ILE A 258 -0.60 -5.76 -13.65
C ILE A 258 -1.64 -5.14 -12.71
N PHE A 259 -2.80 -4.77 -13.26
CA PHE A 259 -3.89 -4.16 -12.49
C PHE A 259 -4.47 -5.14 -11.45
N VAL A 260 -4.75 -6.38 -11.86
CA VAL A 260 -5.24 -7.44 -10.96
C VAL A 260 -4.19 -7.81 -9.91
N PHE A 261 -2.92 -7.93 -10.32
CA PHE A 261 -1.84 -8.24 -9.38
C PHE A 261 -1.67 -7.14 -8.32
N GLY A 262 -1.74 -5.86 -8.72
CA GLY A 262 -1.72 -4.74 -7.80
C GLY A 262 -2.93 -4.75 -6.85
N ALA A 263 -4.12 -5.08 -7.34
CA ALA A 263 -5.32 -5.20 -6.51
C ALA A 263 -5.21 -6.30 -5.46
N ILE A 264 -4.60 -7.44 -5.79
CA ILE A 264 -4.32 -8.52 -4.82
C ILE A 264 -3.39 -8.02 -3.71
N LEU A 265 -2.30 -7.34 -4.06
CA LEU A 265 -1.37 -6.78 -3.06
C LEU A 265 -2.05 -5.73 -2.17
N ALA A 266 -2.90 -4.89 -2.75
CA ALA A 266 -3.69 -3.91 -2.00
C ALA A 266 -4.68 -4.60 -1.04
N GLY A 267 -5.34 -5.68 -1.47
CA GLY A 267 -6.22 -6.49 -0.62
C GLY A 267 -5.49 -7.13 0.55
N ILE A 268 -4.31 -7.69 0.32
CA ILE A 268 -3.45 -8.24 1.38
C ILE A 268 -3.04 -7.14 2.38
N ALA A 269 -2.67 -5.95 1.88
CA ALA A 269 -2.33 -4.80 2.73
C ALA A 269 -3.52 -4.40 3.63
N GLY A 270 -4.75 -4.36 3.08
CA GLY A 270 -5.97 -4.07 3.82
C GLY A 270 -6.29 -5.13 4.87
N ALA A 271 -6.10 -6.41 4.54
CA ALA A 271 -6.31 -7.49 5.49
C ALA A 271 -5.34 -7.45 6.68
N LEU A 272 -4.10 -7.08 6.46
CA LEU A 272 -3.10 -6.92 7.52
C LEU A 272 -3.31 -5.65 8.36
N TYR A 273 -3.93 -4.63 7.76
CA TYR A 273 -4.26 -3.37 8.43
C TYR A 273 -5.32 -3.54 9.52
N VAL A 274 -6.37 -4.30 9.24
CA VAL A 274 -7.55 -4.42 10.11
C VAL A 274 -7.23 -4.93 11.53
N PRO A 275 -6.51 -6.04 11.73
CA PRO A 275 -6.21 -6.51 13.08
C PRO A 275 -5.26 -5.58 13.85
N GLN A 276 -4.51 -4.72 13.16
CA GLN A 276 -3.62 -3.75 13.79
C GLN A 276 -4.35 -2.48 14.22
N VAL A 277 -5.30 -1.99 13.41
CA VAL A 277 -6.03 -0.75 13.70
C VAL A 277 -7.29 -1.01 14.54
N GLY A 278 -7.83 -2.22 14.47
CA GLY A 278 -9.00 -2.63 15.25
C GLY A 278 -10.34 -2.16 14.68
N ILE A 279 -10.35 -1.57 13.49
CA ILE A 279 -11.56 -1.10 12.80
C ILE A 279 -11.39 -1.16 11.28
N ILE A 280 -12.49 -1.43 10.60
CA ILE A 280 -12.66 -1.18 9.16
C ILE A 280 -14.02 -0.58 8.93
N ASN A 281 -14.10 0.55 8.26
CA ASN A 281 -15.35 1.25 7.98
C ASN A 281 -15.41 1.70 6.50
N PRO A 282 -16.59 2.10 5.99
CA PRO A 282 -16.71 2.54 4.60
C PRO A 282 -15.89 3.79 4.23
N GLY A 283 -15.39 4.53 5.23
CA GLY A 283 -14.48 5.65 5.01
C GLY A 283 -13.18 5.24 4.31
N GLU A 284 -12.77 3.95 4.42
CA GLU A 284 -11.60 3.45 3.70
C GLU A 284 -11.79 3.44 2.17
N PHE A 285 -13.03 3.39 1.69
CA PHE A 285 -13.34 3.56 0.27
C PHE A 285 -13.32 5.03 -0.18
N ASN A 286 -13.14 6.01 0.72
CA ASN A 286 -13.21 7.41 0.33
C ASN A 286 -12.16 7.73 -0.75
N PRO A 287 -12.52 8.42 -1.83
CA PRO A 287 -11.58 8.84 -2.87
C PRO A 287 -10.36 9.61 -2.34
N ILE A 288 -10.50 10.32 -1.22
CA ILE A 288 -9.38 11.03 -0.57
C ILE A 288 -8.26 10.07 -0.21
N ASN A 289 -8.55 8.86 0.27
CA ASN A 289 -7.55 7.86 0.61
C ASN A 289 -6.74 7.41 -0.63
N SER A 290 -7.40 7.29 -1.79
CA SER A 290 -6.72 7.00 -3.05
C SER A 290 -5.82 8.16 -3.50
N ILE A 291 -6.23 9.41 -3.26
CA ILE A 291 -5.42 10.60 -3.55
C ILE A 291 -4.21 10.66 -2.60
N GLU A 292 -4.41 10.44 -1.30
CA GLU A 292 -3.30 10.34 -0.34
C GLU A 292 -2.27 9.30 -0.76
N LEU A 293 -2.73 8.13 -1.21
CA LEU A 293 -1.88 7.06 -1.70
C LEU A 293 -1.02 7.49 -2.91
N VAL A 294 -1.61 8.23 -3.85
CA VAL A 294 -0.87 8.81 -4.98
C VAL A 294 0.21 9.78 -4.50
N ILE A 295 -0.10 10.58 -3.48
CA ILE A 295 0.87 11.51 -2.88
C ILE A 295 2.04 10.75 -2.26
N TRP A 296 1.79 9.63 -1.55
CA TRP A 296 2.87 8.82 -0.96
C TRP A 296 3.85 8.32 -2.03
N VAL A 297 3.32 7.82 -3.14
CA VAL A 297 4.13 7.32 -4.26
C VAL A 297 4.87 8.47 -4.96
N ALA A 298 4.22 9.62 -5.14
CA ALA A 298 4.83 10.81 -5.75
C ALA A 298 5.97 11.36 -4.89
N VAL A 299 5.76 11.49 -3.57
CA VAL A 299 6.78 11.95 -2.61
C VAL A 299 7.97 11.00 -2.60
N GLY A 300 7.72 9.69 -2.58
CA GLY A 300 8.77 8.69 -2.59
C GLY A 300 9.59 8.69 -3.88
N GLY A 301 8.93 8.86 -5.01
CA GLY A 301 9.50 8.84 -6.36
C GLY A 301 8.88 7.74 -7.20
N ARG A 302 8.10 8.15 -8.19
CA ARG A 302 7.39 7.30 -9.14
C ARG A 302 8.33 6.39 -9.92
N ALA A 303 7.89 5.17 -10.23
CA ALA A 303 8.65 4.11 -10.87
C ALA A 303 9.88 3.65 -10.05
N SER A 304 9.74 3.73 -8.73
CA SER A 304 10.75 3.26 -7.79
C SER A 304 10.07 2.57 -6.62
N LEU A 305 9.97 1.23 -6.68
CA LEU A 305 9.30 0.44 -5.64
C LEU A 305 9.79 0.75 -4.22
N TYR A 306 11.11 0.92 -4.05
CA TYR A 306 11.67 1.30 -2.74
C TYR A 306 11.35 2.76 -2.36
N GLY A 307 11.15 3.63 -3.37
CA GLY A 307 10.68 4.98 -3.16
C GLY A 307 9.27 5.02 -2.61
N ALA A 308 8.37 4.21 -3.16
CA ALA A 308 7.02 4.10 -2.67
C ALA A 308 6.97 3.71 -1.18
N ILE A 309 7.86 2.80 -0.72
CA ILE A 309 8.00 2.44 0.70
C ILE A 309 8.42 3.66 1.54
N ILE A 310 9.47 4.36 1.12
CA ILE A 310 9.97 5.55 1.83
C ILE A 310 8.91 6.64 1.89
N GLY A 311 8.25 6.92 0.75
CA GLY A 311 7.21 7.94 0.67
C GLY A 311 6.01 7.62 1.56
N ALA A 312 5.54 6.37 1.56
CA ALA A 312 4.45 5.96 2.42
C ALA A 312 4.77 6.13 3.91
N ILE A 313 5.94 5.65 4.36
CA ILE A 313 6.36 5.76 5.76
C ILE A 313 6.54 7.24 6.13
N LEU A 314 7.24 8.02 5.30
CA LEU A 314 7.54 9.44 5.56
C LEU A 314 6.26 10.27 5.68
N VAL A 315 5.36 10.17 4.71
CA VAL A 315 4.11 10.97 4.70
C VAL A 315 3.19 10.57 5.84
N ASN A 316 3.03 9.28 6.11
CA ASN A 316 2.17 8.83 7.21
C ASN A 316 2.75 9.12 8.60
N TYR A 317 4.06 9.05 8.76
CA TYR A 317 4.73 9.52 9.98
C TYR A 317 4.51 11.04 10.17
N SER A 318 4.75 11.82 9.12
CA SER A 318 4.51 13.27 9.15
C SER A 318 3.04 13.58 9.45
N LYS A 319 2.09 12.83 8.87
CA LYS A 319 0.66 12.93 9.17
C LYS A 319 0.39 12.74 10.65
N THR A 320 0.94 11.70 11.25
CA THR A 320 0.71 11.40 12.68
C THR A 320 1.27 12.48 13.59
N VAL A 321 2.46 12.99 13.30
CA VAL A 321 3.06 14.10 14.07
C VAL A 321 2.26 15.38 13.89
N PHE A 322 1.90 15.72 12.64
CA PHE A 322 1.20 16.97 12.33
C PHE A 322 -0.23 16.98 12.90
N THR A 323 -0.99 15.89 12.77
CA THR A 323 -2.34 15.78 13.33
C THR A 323 -2.36 15.77 14.86
N GLY A 324 -1.26 15.41 15.51
CA GLY A 324 -1.10 15.54 16.96
C GLY A 324 -1.00 17.00 17.42
N VAL A 325 -0.52 17.92 16.56
CA VAL A 325 -0.35 19.34 16.87
C VAL A 325 -1.46 20.20 16.27
N PHE A 326 -1.87 19.89 15.03
CA PHE A 326 -2.85 20.62 14.23
C PHE A 326 -3.84 19.65 13.57
N PRO A 327 -4.88 19.18 14.29
CA PRO A 327 -5.78 18.12 13.80
C PRO A 327 -6.58 18.49 12.56
N ASP A 328 -7.04 19.74 12.48
CA ASP A 328 -7.96 20.20 11.42
C ASP A 328 -7.22 20.69 10.16
N GLU A 329 -5.95 21.06 10.28
CA GLU A 329 -5.15 21.66 9.20
C GLU A 329 -4.38 20.62 8.35
N TRP A 330 -4.43 19.34 8.72
CA TRP A 330 -3.69 18.29 8.02
C TRP A 330 -3.98 18.24 6.52
N LEU A 331 -5.24 18.40 6.10
CA LEU A 331 -5.62 18.37 4.69
C LEU A 331 -4.98 19.49 3.88
N TYR A 332 -4.83 20.70 4.48
CA TYR A 332 -4.14 21.82 3.84
C TYR A 332 -2.64 21.53 3.71
N ALA A 333 -2.03 20.98 4.77
CA ALA A 333 -0.63 20.57 4.74
C ALA A 333 -0.36 19.49 3.69
N LEU A 334 -1.26 18.52 3.54
CA LEU A 334 -1.18 17.48 2.52
C LEU A 334 -1.28 18.05 1.12
N GLY A 335 -2.23 18.98 0.88
CA GLY A 335 -2.38 19.67 -0.40
C GLY A 335 -1.14 20.49 -0.74
N LEU A 336 -0.60 21.26 0.22
CA LEU A 336 0.64 22.01 0.05
C LEU A 336 1.83 21.10 -0.25
N LEU A 337 1.97 20.00 0.49
CA LEU A 337 3.00 18.98 0.25
C LEU A 337 2.93 18.45 -1.18
N PHE A 338 1.73 18.12 -1.66
CA PHE A 338 1.52 17.63 -3.03
C PHE A 338 1.97 18.65 -4.08
N VAL A 339 1.58 19.91 -3.91
CA VAL A 339 1.99 21.01 -4.81
C VAL A 339 3.50 21.18 -4.81
N LEU A 340 4.13 21.23 -3.63
CA LEU A 340 5.58 21.37 -3.49
C LEU A 340 6.34 20.20 -4.13
N VAL A 341 5.90 18.97 -3.88
CA VAL A 341 6.53 17.79 -4.46
C VAL A 341 6.40 17.77 -5.98
N THR A 342 5.23 18.12 -6.51
CA THR A 342 4.99 18.13 -7.96
C THR A 342 5.80 19.20 -8.66
N LEU A 343 5.96 20.38 -8.06
CA LEU A 343 6.71 21.50 -8.65
C LEU A 343 8.22 21.36 -8.50
N PHE A 344 8.69 20.98 -7.31
CA PHE A 344 10.13 21.03 -6.98
C PHE A 344 10.81 19.64 -7.00
N LEU A 345 10.04 18.55 -6.85
CA LEU A 345 10.55 17.21 -6.73
C LEU A 345 9.91 16.24 -7.75
N PRO A 346 10.03 16.48 -9.06
CA PRO A 346 9.36 15.63 -10.07
C PRO A 346 9.81 14.16 -10.06
N LYS A 347 10.97 13.88 -9.44
CA LYS A 347 11.49 12.51 -9.20
C LYS A 347 11.36 12.08 -7.73
N GLY A 348 10.60 12.81 -6.92
CA GLY A 348 10.42 12.56 -5.48
C GLY A 348 11.71 12.71 -4.66
N VAL A 349 11.66 12.26 -3.41
CA VAL A 349 12.80 12.29 -2.47
C VAL A 349 14.02 11.54 -3.03
N ILE A 350 13.81 10.47 -3.78
CA ILE A 350 14.90 9.70 -4.40
C ILE A 350 15.65 10.55 -5.42
N GLY A 351 14.95 11.36 -6.21
CA GLY A 351 15.59 12.26 -7.17
C GLY A 351 16.54 13.27 -6.51
N VAL A 352 16.19 13.77 -5.34
CA VAL A 352 17.04 14.67 -4.54
C VAL A 352 18.31 13.95 -4.08
N ILE A 353 18.17 12.73 -3.57
CA ILE A 353 19.32 11.93 -3.13
C ILE A 353 20.29 11.68 -4.29
N ASP A 354 19.78 11.43 -5.49
CA ASP A 354 20.64 11.19 -6.66
C ASP A 354 21.32 12.51 -7.14
N ILE A 355 20.65 13.65 -7.06
CA ILE A 355 21.25 14.98 -7.37
C ILE A 355 22.34 15.32 -6.36
N ILE A 356 22.10 15.10 -5.06
CA ILE A 356 23.10 15.36 -4.00
C ILE A 356 24.33 14.47 -4.18
N LYS A 357 24.14 13.18 -4.54
CA LYS A 357 25.24 12.26 -4.80
C LYS A 357 26.04 12.65 -6.04
N ALA A 358 25.39 13.10 -7.11
CA ALA A 358 26.06 13.58 -8.32
C ALA A 358 26.91 14.82 -8.03
N LYS A 359 26.37 15.80 -7.28
CA LYS A 359 27.12 16.99 -6.87
C LYS A 359 28.30 16.69 -5.96
N LYS A 360 28.20 15.61 -5.14
CA LYS A 360 29.29 15.19 -4.25
C LYS A 360 30.41 14.48 -5.03
N ALA A 361 30.06 13.74 -6.08
CA ALA A 361 31.01 13.08 -6.98
C ALA A 361 31.81 14.12 -7.79
N ASP A 362 31.11 15.13 -8.30
CA ASP A 362 31.73 16.21 -9.09
C ASP A 362 32.69 17.08 -8.27
N LYS A 363 32.38 17.30 -6.97
CA LYS A 363 33.30 17.98 -6.04
C LYS A 363 34.52 17.13 -5.63
N GLY A 364 34.41 15.80 -5.68
CA GLY A 364 35.50 14.88 -5.35
C GLY A 364 36.51 14.70 -6.49
N ASP A 365 36.09 14.92 -7.74
CA ASP A 365 36.98 14.81 -8.92
C ASP A 365 37.67 16.14 -9.26
N GLY A 366 37.11 17.27 -8.79
CA GLY A 366 37.72 18.63 -8.96
C GLY A 366 38.96 18.89 -8.12
N ASP A 367 39.29 18.01 -7.14
CA ASP A 367 40.52 18.12 -6.29
C ASP A 367 41.70 17.30 -6.81
N LYS A 368 41.56 16.65 -7.97
CA LYS A 368 42.67 16.00 -8.71
C LYS A 368 42.98 16.77 -9.99
N GLY A 369 43.31 18.05 -9.83
CA GLY A 369 43.80 18.88 -10.90
C GLY A 369 45.20 18.43 -11.36
N THR A 370 45.28 17.77 -12.51
CA THR A 370 46.49 17.76 -13.33
C THR A 370 46.46 18.98 -14.24
N PRO A 371 47.50 19.82 -14.26
CA PRO A 371 47.61 20.91 -15.21
C PRO A 371 47.75 20.34 -16.64
N VAL A 372 46.83 20.67 -17.52
CA VAL A 372 47.04 20.42 -18.96
C VAL A 372 48.01 21.51 -19.44
N GLU A 373 49.26 21.07 -19.70
CA GLU A 373 50.23 21.88 -20.47
C GLU A 373 49.66 22.18 -21.83
N THR A 374 49.37 23.44 -22.05
CA THR A 374 49.17 24.05 -23.38
C THR A 374 50.48 23.96 -24.14
N LYS A 375 50.64 22.96 -25.01
CA LYS A 375 51.61 23.04 -26.11
C LYS A 375 51.04 23.94 -27.21
N GLU A 376 51.53 25.16 -27.24
CA GLU A 376 51.50 25.96 -28.43
C GLU A 376 52.22 25.21 -29.58
N ALA A 377 51.51 24.96 -30.65
CA ALA A 377 52.09 24.56 -31.91
C ALA A 377 52.12 25.76 -32.82
N GLU A 378 53.25 26.44 -32.81
CA GLU A 378 53.76 27.31 -33.87
C GLU A 378 54.12 26.40 -35.07
N HIS A 379 53.65 26.73 -36.23
CA HIS A 379 54.23 26.61 -37.59
C HIS A 379 53.22 26.30 -38.70
N ALA A 380 53.29 27.27 -39.62
CA ALA A 380 53.04 27.31 -41.07
C ALA A 380 51.62 27.35 -41.55
#